data_6297e89823a03cf2bd9713d9751bdd22
#
_entry.id   6297e89823a03cf2bd9713d9751bdd22
#
_cell.length_a   1.000
_cell.length_b   1.000
_cell.length_c   1.000
_cell.angle_alpha   90.00
_cell.angle_beta   90.00
_cell.angle_gamma   90.00
#
_symmetry.space_group_name_H-M   'P 1'
#
loop_
_entity.id
_entity.type
_entity.pdbx_description
1 polymer ?
#
loop_
_entity_poly.entity_id
_entity_poly.type
_entity_poly.pdbx_seq_one_letter_code
_entity_poly.pdbx_strand_id
1 'polypeptide(L)'
;MPHRSSSAPTRVSAELHVEVQAFYAFQLPLLEDRKLEEFVLTFTEDGSYAQVKDGWELAGRENLLAAMSRAIPHYGNKIFRHWFDKFVIEQVAEDEISVVFRSLVSVTDETGAVILEPSSTVEDVLVRRDGRLFTRSRVVRRDVAAPDGAADAD
;
A
#
# COMPACT_ATOMS: atom_id res chain seq x y z
N MET A 1 -11.75 17.59 22.99
CA MET A 1 -11.17 17.14 21.70
C MET A 1 -10.05 18.07 21.35
N PRO A 2 -8.81 17.58 21.24
CA PRO A 2 -7.74 18.43 20.77
C PRO A 2 -8.02 18.77 19.31
N HIS A 3 -8.09 20.06 19.02
CA HIS A 3 -8.05 20.55 17.65
C HIS A 3 -6.81 19.96 16.97
N ARG A 4 -7.02 19.10 15.95
CA ARG A 4 -5.94 18.86 15.02
C ARG A 4 -5.61 20.20 14.40
N SER A 5 -4.48 20.74 14.78
CA SER A 5 -3.91 21.88 14.09
C SER A 5 -3.80 21.48 12.60
N SER A 6 -4.54 22.19 11.77
CA SER A 6 -4.43 22.07 10.32
C SER A 6 -3.13 22.71 9.85
N SER A 7 -2.00 22.19 10.32
CA SER A 7 -0.72 22.54 9.73
C SER A 7 -0.60 21.80 8.40
N ALA A 8 -0.27 22.55 7.34
CA ALA A 8 0.10 21.96 6.06
C ALA A 8 1.20 20.92 6.28
N PRO A 9 1.15 19.74 5.59
CA PRO A 9 2.19 18.73 5.75
C PRO A 9 3.56 19.34 5.45
N THR A 10 4.57 18.94 6.24
CA THR A 10 5.95 19.37 6.01
C THR A 10 6.39 18.94 4.62
N ARG A 11 6.81 19.89 3.81
CA ARG A 11 7.26 19.62 2.46
C ARG A 11 8.53 18.77 2.49
N VAL A 12 8.47 17.58 1.90
CA VAL A 12 9.65 16.77 1.59
C VAL A 12 10.28 17.27 0.29
N SER A 13 11.54 16.92 0.06
CA SER A 13 12.23 17.26 -1.19
C SER A 13 11.57 16.58 -2.39
N ALA A 14 11.64 17.23 -3.56
CA ALA A 14 11.19 16.61 -4.80
C ALA A 14 11.96 15.30 -5.08
N GLU A 15 13.24 15.23 -4.73
CA GLU A 15 14.07 14.03 -4.85
C GLU A 15 13.50 12.86 -4.03
N LEU A 16 13.15 13.07 -2.76
CA LEU A 16 12.53 12.03 -1.93
C LEU A 16 11.19 11.59 -2.50
N HIS A 17 10.38 12.54 -2.99
CA HIS A 17 9.08 12.22 -3.61
C HIS A 17 9.26 11.31 -4.83
N VAL A 18 10.19 11.62 -5.70
CA VAL A 18 10.52 10.80 -6.88
C VAL A 18 11.07 9.43 -6.46
N GLU A 19 11.92 9.37 -5.45
CA GLU A 19 12.47 8.11 -4.94
C GLU A 19 11.37 7.18 -4.41
N VAL A 20 10.40 7.71 -3.67
CA VAL A 20 9.26 6.93 -3.18
C VAL A 20 8.41 6.40 -4.33
N GLN A 21 8.11 7.23 -5.32
CA GLN A 21 7.38 6.80 -6.51
C GLN A 21 8.14 5.73 -7.30
N ALA A 22 9.45 5.88 -7.45
CA ALA A 22 10.30 4.90 -8.12
C ALA A 22 10.33 3.56 -7.36
N PHE A 23 10.31 3.60 -6.03
CA PHE A 23 10.20 2.41 -5.20
C PHE A 23 8.91 1.63 -5.48
N TYR A 24 7.78 2.30 -5.52
CA TYR A 24 6.51 1.65 -5.84
C TYR A 24 6.44 1.14 -7.29
N ALA A 25 7.02 1.87 -8.22
CA ALA A 25 7.15 1.44 -9.60
C ALA A 25 8.01 0.16 -9.77
N PHE A 26 8.90 -0.08 -8.83
CA PHE A 26 9.66 -1.33 -8.73
C PHE A 26 8.89 -2.43 -7.99
N GLN A 27 8.30 -2.11 -6.83
CA GLN A 27 7.65 -3.08 -5.96
C GLN A 27 6.38 -3.70 -6.58
N LEU A 28 5.49 -2.86 -7.08
CA LEU A 28 4.15 -3.32 -7.50
C LEU A 28 4.16 -4.27 -8.69
N PRO A 29 4.96 -4.04 -9.75
CA PRO A 29 5.04 -4.99 -10.86
C PRO A 29 5.51 -6.37 -10.45
N LEU A 30 6.32 -6.51 -9.40
CA LEU A 30 6.73 -7.82 -8.89
C LEU A 30 5.52 -8.64 -8.43
N LEU A 31 4.58 -8.01 -7.73
CA LEU A 31 3.34 -8.65 -7.31
C LEU A 31 2.44 -8.96 -8.52
N GLU A 32 2.28 -7.99 -9.41
CA GLU A 32 1.41 -8.09 -10.58
C GLU A 32 1.90 -9.13 -11.59
N ASP A 33 3.19 -9.29 -11.73
CA ASP A 33 3.85 -10.30 -12.56
C ASP A 33 4.04 -11.63 -11.84
N ARG A 34 3.48 -11.75 -10.61
CA ARG A 34 3.49 -12.97 -9.79
C ARG A 34 4.88 -13.43 -9.37
N LYS A 35 5.82 -12.52 -9.30
CA LYS A 35 7.17 -12.73 -8.76
C LYS A 35 7.14 -12.56 -7.23
N LEU A 36 6.41 -13.44 -6.56
CA LEU A 36 6.04 -13.26 -5.16
C LEU A 36 7.25 -13.33 -4.22
N GLU A 37 8.21 -14.20 -4.51
CA GLU A 37 9.44 -14.29 -3.72
C GLU A 37 10.25 -13.00 -3.79
N GLU A 38 10.36 -12.40 -4.98
CA GLU A 38 11.01 -11.11 -5.17
C GLU A 38 10.21 -9.97 -4.51
N PHE A 39 8.88 -10.03 -4.61
CA PHE A 39 8.00 -9.03 -3.99
C PHE A 39 8.20 -8.95 -2.48
N VAL A 40 8.22 -10.08 -1.78
CA VAL A 40 8.37 -10.07 -0.31
C VAL A 40 9.75 -9.61 0.13
N LEU A 41 10.76 -9.70 -0.72
CA LEU A 41 12.08 -9.13 -0.44
C LEU A 41 12.12 -7.60 -0.46
N THR A 42 11.09 -6.95 -0.98
CA THR A 42 10.94 -5.48 -0.89
C THR A 42 10.42 -5.03 0.47
N PHE A 43 10.00 -5.96 1.32
CA PHE A 43 9.69 -5.73 2.72
C PHE A 43 10.92 -6.03 3.58
N THR A 44 10.98 -5.44 4.78
CA THR A 44 11.97 -5.87 5.78
C THR A 44 11.69 -7.30 6.23
N GLU A 45 12.67 -7.96 6.86
CA GLU A 45 12.49 -9.36 7.34
C GLU A 45 11.29 -9.51 8.27
N ASP A 46 11.08 -8.51 9.13
CA ASP A 46 9.96 -8.41 10.07
C ASP A 46 8.79 -7.60 9.52
N GLY A 47 8.78 -7.31 8.22
CA GLY A 47 7.78 -6.50 7.58
C GLY A 47 6.36 -6.98 7.84
N SER A 48 5.43 -6.04 8.03
CA SER A 48 4.04 -6.34 8.35
C SER A 48 3.08 -5.82 7.29
N TYR A 49 1.94 -6.50 7.20
CA TYR A 49 0.84 -6.15 6.29
C TYR A 49 -0.48 -6.37 7.02
N ALA A 50 -1.33 -5.36 7.05
CA ALA A 50 -2.62 -5.43 7.74
C ALA A 50 -3.76 -4.95 6.84
N GLN A 51 -4.89 -5.64 6.91
CA GLN A 51 -6.18 -5.24 6.34
C GLN A 51 -7.12 -4.92 7.50
N VAL A 52 -7.40 -3.64 7.71
CA VAL A 52 -8.19 -3.20 8.88
C VAL A 52 -9.62 -3.72 8.83
N LYS A 53 -10.27 -3.66 7.66
CA LYS A 53 -11.64 -4.10 7.49
C LYS A 53 -11.84 -5.57 7.82
N ASP A 54 -10.92 -6.41 7.38
CA ASP A 54 -11.00 -7.86 7.57
C ASP A 54 -10.38 -8.31 8.90
N GLY A 55 -9.76 -7.37 9.63
CA GLY A 55 -9.24 -7.61 10.99
C GLY A 55 -8.05 -8.54 11.04
N TRP A 56 -7.24 -8.63 9.98
CA TRP A 56 -6.06 -9.49 9.98
C TRP A 56 -4.77 -8.70 9.77
N GLU A 57 -3.71 -9.26 10.32
CA GLU A 57 -2.35 -8.75 10.21
C GLU A 57 -1.38 -9.91 10.02
N LEU A 58 -0.41 -9.72 9.15
CA LEU A 58 0.68 -10.67 8.89
C LEU A 58 1.99 -10.00 9.25
N ALA A 59 2.92 -10.74 9.81
CA ALA A 59 4.27 -10.27 10.07
C ALA A 59 5.30 -11.31 9.57
N GLY A 60 6.35 -10.77 8.96
CA GLY A 60 7.45 -11.55 8.41
C GLY A 60 7.24 -11.98 6.96
N ARG A 61 8.33 -12.04 6.23
CA ARG A 61 8.36 -12.38 4.79
C ARG A 61 7.75 -13.75 4.50
N GLU A 62 8.00 -14.73 5.35
CA GLU A 62 7.47 -16.07 5.17
C GLU A 62 5.94 -16.10 5.20
N ASN A 63 5.34 -15.45 6.21
CA ASN A 63 3.88 -15.36 6.33
C ASN A 63 3.28 -14.52 5.19
N LEU A 64 3.96 -13.45 4.79
CA LEU A 64 3.51 -12.63 3.67
C LEU A 64 3.54 -13.42 2.36
N LEU A 65 4.61 -14.16 2.10
CA LEU A 65 4.73 -15.02 0.92
C LEU A 65 3.63 -16.10 0.89
N ALA A 66 3.38 -16.74 2.02
CA ALA A 66 2.33 -17.76 2.13
C ALA A 66 0.95 -17.17 1.84
N ALA A 67 0.64 -15.99 2.37
CA ALA A 67 -0.62 -15.30 2.12
C ALA A 67 -0.80 -14.90 0.65
N MET A 68 0.23 -14.32 0.05
CA MET A 68 0.20 -13.92 -1.36
C MET A 68 0.09 -15.14 -2.28
N SER A 69 0.78 -16.23 -1.96
CA SER A 69 0.70 -17.48 -2.72
C SER A 69 -0.69 -18.12 -2.70
N ARG A 70 -1.50 -17.84 -1.67
CA ARG A 70 -2.90 -18.26 -1.60
C ARG A 70 -3.85 -17.29 -2.31
N ALA A 71 -3.60 -15.99 -2.20
CA ALA A 71 -4.50 -14.96 -2.70
C ALA A 71 -4.39 -14.75 -4.22
N ILE A 72 -3.18 -14.68 -4.75
CA ILE A 72 -2.92 -14.31 -6.14
C ILE A 72 -3.53 -15.30 -7.15
N PRO A 73 -3.54 -16.64 -6.92
CA PRO A 73 -4.18 -17.57 -7.87
C PRO A 73 -5.68 -17.32 -8.11
N HIS A 74 -6.38 -16.63 -7.20
CA HIS A 74 -7.79 -16.27 -7.41
C HIS A 74 -8.02 -15.35 -8.60
N TYR A 75 -7.00 -14.62 -9.04
CA TYR A 75 -7.09 -13.81 -10.25
C TYR A 75 -7.06 -14.65 -11.54
N GLY A 76 -6.65 -15.94 -11.46
CA GLY A 76 -6.53 -16.79 -12.63
C GLY A 76 -5.54 -16.20 -13.64
N ASN A 77 -5.96 -16.09 -14.91
CA ASN A 77 -5.17 -15.48 -15.99
C ASN A 77 -5.43 -13.96 -16.14
N LYS A 78 -6.26 -13.38 -15.29
CA LYS A 78 -6.57 -11.95 -15.37
C LYS A 78 -5.36 -11.11 -15.04
N ILE A 79 -5.30 -9.94 -15.64
CA ILE A 79 -4.26 -8.94 -15.36
C ILE A 79 -4.79 -8.00 -14.28
N PHE A 80 -4.11 -7.95 -13.14
CA PHE A 80 -4.43 -7.00 -12.10
C PHE A 80 -3.31 -5.96 -11.99
N ARG A 81 -3.71 -4.71 -11.75
CA ARG A 81 -2.81 -3.56 -11.63
C ARG A 81 -3.17 -2.75 -10.41
N HIS A 82 -2.16 -2.39 -9.64
CA HIS A 82 -2.30 -1.48 -8.51
C HIS A 82 -2.00 -0.06 -8.98
N TRP A 83 -2.90 0.85 -8.66
CA TRP A 83 -2.77 2.27 -8.97
C TRP A 83 -2.63 3.03 -7.67
N PHE A 84 -1.44 3.51 -7.37
CA PHE A 84 -1.13 4.30 -6.19
C PHE A 84 -0.98 5.76 -6.58
N ASP A 85 -1.61 6.65 -5.82
CA ASP A 85 -1.54 8.09 -6.07
C ASP A 85 -1.85 8.88 -4.80
N LYS A 86 -1.75 10.22 -4.91
CA LYS A 86 -2.05 11.17 -3.83
C LYS A 86 -1.16 10.94 -2.60
N PHE A 87 0.13 10.84 -2.86
CA PHE A 87 1.13 10.57 -1.83
C PHE A 87 1.30 11.75 -0.88
N VAL A 88 1.17 11.48 0.42
CA VAL A 88 1.59 12.38 1.49
C VAL A 88 2.80 11.72 2.15
N ILE A 89 3.95 12.32 1.96
CA ILE A 89 5.24 11.76 2.36
C ILE A 89 5.83 12.60 3.47
N GLU A 90 6.21 11.97 4.58
CA GLU A 90 6.85 12.62 5.71
C GLU A 90 8.12 11.87 6.11
N GLN A 91 9.22 12.62 6.29
CA GLN A 91 10.43 12.10 6.91
C GLN A 91 10.22 12.09 8.43
N VAL A 92 10.02 10.91 9.02
CA VAL A 92 9.71 10.78 10.46
C VAL A 92 10.94 10.50 11.32
N ALA A 93 11.99 9.97 10.71
CA ALA A 93 13.31 9.80 11.31
C ALA A 93 14.36 9.80 10.19
N GLU A 94 15.64 9.70 10.52
CA GLU A 94 16.73 9.76 9.53
C GLU A 94 16.55 8.72 8.39
N ASP A 95 16.24 7.48 8.75
CA ASP A 95 16.07 6.37 7.81
C ASP A 95 14.62 5.85 7.77
N GLU A 96 13.65 6.66 8.17
CA GLU A 96 12.25 6.24 8.27
C GLU A 96 11.32 7.28 7.63
N ILE A 97 10.48 6.81 6.73
CA ILE A 97 9.57 7.63 5.93
C ILE A 97 8.16 7.09 6.09
N SER A 98 7.22 7.96 6.46
CA SER A 98 5.80 7.66 6.43
C SER A 98 5.21 8.07 5.08
N VAL A 99 4.44 7.19 4.47
CA VAL A 99 3.73 7.46 3.21
C VAL A 99 2.27 7.09 3.36
N VAL A 100 1.39 8.07 3.19
CA VAL A 100 -0.05 7.84 3.11
C VAL A 100 -0.49 8.09 1.67
N PHE A 101 -1.25 7.16 1.10
CA PHE A 101 -1.67 7.27 -0.29
C PHE A 101 -3.00 6.58 -0.55
N ARG A 102 -3.55 6.81 -1.74
CA ARG A 102 -4.75 6.14 -2.22
C ARG A 102 -4.36 4.99 -3.14
N SER A 103 -5.11 3.90 -3.04
CA SER A 103 -4.91 2.71 -3.84
C SER A 103 -6.20 2.30 -4.54
N LEU A 104 -6.05 1.88 -5.78
CA LEU A 104 -7.11 1.31 -6.59
C LEU A 104 -6.52 0.11 -7.34
N VAL A 105 -7.30 -0.97 -7.47
CA VAL A 105 -6.88 -2.14 -8.25
C VAL A 105 -7.82 -2.30 -9.43
N SER A 106 -7.27 -2.36 -10.64
CA SER A 106 -8.00 -2.74 -11.84
C SER A 106 -7.72 -4.21 -12.18
N VAL A 107 -8.76 -4.91 -12.63
CA VAL A 107 -8.66 -6.32 -13.04
C VAL A 107 -9.19 -6.43 -14.45
N THR A 108 -8.34 -6.86 -15.38
CA THR A 108 -8.66 -6.99 -16.80
C THR A 108 -8.74 -8.45 -17.19
N ASP A 109 -9.85 -8.86 -17.80
CA ASP A 109 -10.04 -10.22 -18.28
C ASP A 109 -9.50 -10.45 -19.70
N GLU A 110 -9.67 -11.65 -20.23
CA GLU A 110 -9.22 -12.05 -21.56
C GLU A 110 -9.91 -11.31 -22.71
N THR A 111 -11.06 -10.69 -22.46
CA THR A 111 -11.79 -9.88 -23.45
C THR A 111 -11.33 -8.42 -23.44
N GLY A 112 -10.48 -8.03 -22.50
CA GLY A 112 -10.12 -6.64 -22.25
C GLY A 112 -11.11 -5.88 -21.39
N ALA A 113 -12.16 -6.53 -20.87
CA ALA A 113 -13.09 -5.91 -19.95
C ALA A 113 -12.41 -5.68 -18.59
N VAL A 114 -12.63 -4.50 -18.01
CA VAL A 114 -12.00 -4.06 -16.76
C VAL A 114 -13.05 -3.91 -15.68
N ILE A 115 -12.77 -4.47 -14.51
CA ILE A 115 -13.49 -4.16 -13.28
C ILE A 115 -12.54 -3.48 -12.30
N LEU A 116 -13.08 -2.66 -11.43
CA LEU A 116 -12.33 -2.02 -10.35
C LEU A 116 -12.68 -2.68 -9.03
N GLU A 117 -11.68 -2.99 -8.25
CA GLU A 117 -11.86 -3.38 -6.85
C GLU A 117 -12.08 -2.13 -5.99
N PRO A 118 -12.65 -2.26 -4.78
CA PRO A 118 -12.83 -1.12 -3.89
C PRO A 118 -11.52 -0.38 -3.62
N SER A 119 -11.58 0.95 -3.65
CA SER A 119 -10.45 1.79 -3.32
C SER A 119 -10.07 1.69 -1.84
N SER A 120 -8.86 2.10 -1.52
CA SER A 120 -8.32 2.05 -0.17
C SER A 120 -7.45 3.27 0.13
N THR A 121 -7.36 3.62 1.40
CA THR A 121 -6.27 4.43 1.93
C THR A 121 -5.23 3.49 2.50
N VAL A 122 -3.98 3.72 2.15
CA VAL A 122 -2.85 2.89 2.58
C VAL A 122 -1.86 3.75 3.36
N GLU A 123 -1.38 3.22 4.45
CA GLU A 123 -0.31 3.82 5.25
C GLU A 123 0.90 2.89 5.24
N ASP A 124 1.97 3.35 4.63
CA ASP A 124 3.25 2.64 4.60
C ASP A 124 4.25 3.32 5.53
N VAL A 125 5.06 2.51 6.18
CA VAL A 125 6.32 2.95 6.76
C VAL A 125 7.43 2.34 5.92
N LEU A 126 8.20 3.21 5.27
CA LEU A 126 9.37 2.81 4.51
C LEU A 126 10.61 3.07 5.36
N VAL A 127 11.58 2.20 5.26
CA VAL A 127 12.88 2.36 5.92
C VAL A 127 14.00 2.27 4.89
N ARG A 128 15.06 3.05 5.13
CA ARG A 128 16.26 3.02 4.30
C ARG A 128 17.30 2.12 4.95
N ARG A 129 17.77 1.15 4.20
CA ARG A 129 18.85 0.25 4.60
C ARG A 129 19.81 0.08 3.42
N ASP A 130 21.09 0.32 3.65
CA ASP A 130 22.11 0.26 2.59
C ASP A 130 21.77 1.10 1.35
N GLY A 131 21.23 2.30 1.59
CA GLY A 131 20.83 3.25 0.54
C GLY A 131 19.56 2.88 -0.23
N ARG A 132 18.83 1.84 0.17
CA ARG A 132 17.63 1.36 -0.52
C ARG A 132 16.41 1.43 0.40
N LEU A 133 15.24 1.69 -0.20
CA LEU A 133 13.97 1.67 0.51
C LEU A 133 13.40 0.26 0.60
N PHE A 134 12.81 -0.04 1.75
CA PHE A 134 12.04 -1.26 2.02
C PHE A 134 10.75 -0.89 2.74
N THR A 135 9.69 -1.66 2.52
CA THR A 135 8.46 -1.52 3.30
C THR A 135 8.63 -2.26 4.64
N ARG A 136 8.55 -1.52 5.74
CA ARG A 136 8.53 -2.11 7.09
C ARG A 136 7.12 -2.47 7.52
N SER A 137 6.14 -1.63 7.17
CA SER A 137 4.73 -1.93 7.45
C SER A 137 3.82 -1.32 6.38
N ARG A 138 2.76 -2.02 6.08
CA ARG A 138 1.67 -1.56 5.23
C ARG A 138 0.34 -1.81 5.92
N VAL A 139 -0.45 -0.78 6.08
CA VAL A 139 -1.80 -0.87 6.64
C VAL A 139 -2.79 -0.41 5.58
N VAL A 140 -3.69 -1.30 5.18
CA VAL A 140 -4.70 -1.03 4.15
C VAL A 140 -6.06 -0.84 4.81
N ARG A 141 -6.68 0.31 4.54
CA ARG A 141 -8.04 0.64 4.98
C ARG A 141 -8.92 0.77 3.75
N ARG A 142 -9.74 -0.24 3.51
CA ARG A 142 -10.68 -0.23 2.40
C ARG A 142 -11.75 0.83 2.61
N ASP A 143 -12.04 1.61 1.56
CA ASP A 143 -13.06 2.63 1.61
C ASP A 143 -14.45 1.98 1.67
N VAL A 144 -15.25 2.42 2.62
CA VAL A 144 -16.64 2.02 2.78
C VAL A 144 -17.45 3.27 3.05
N ALA A 145 -18.44 3.52 2.22
CA ALA A 145 -19.35 4.64 2.43
C ALA A 145 -20.15 4.45 3.72
N ALA A 146 -20.40 5.56 4.42
CA ALA A 146 -21.31 5.54 5.55
C ALA A 146 -22.74 5.23 5.08
N PRO A 147 -23.57 4.52 5.87
CA PRO A 147 -24.97 4.32 5.55
C PRO A 147 -25.70 5.66 5.38
N ASP A 148 -26.71 5.71 4.49
CA ASP A 148 -27.58 6.87 4.34
C ASP A 148 -28.22 7.23 5.69
N GLY A 149 -28.17 8.52 6.06
CA GLY A 149 -28.66 9.02 7.34
C GLY A 149 -27.67 9.03 8.49
N ALA A 150 -26.44 8.52 8.32
CA ALA A 150 -25.38 8.59 9.33
C ALA A 150 -24.65 9.94 9.37
N ALA A 151 -24.96 10.85 8.44
CA ALA A 151 -24.29 12.15 8.31
C ALA A 151 -24.77 13.21 9.31
N ASP A 152 -25.85 12.97 10.05
CA ASP A 152 -26.50 13.93 10.97
C ASP A 152 -26.42 13.52 12.46
N ALA A 153 -25.54 12.63 12.81
CA ALA A 153 -25.29 12.32 14.22
C ALA A 153 -24.06 13.09 14.69
N ASP A 154 -24.30 14.33 15.19
CA ASP A 154 -23.36 15.09 16.02
C ASP A 154 -23.07 14.37 17.35
#